data_d0d1e2e28075f698eed1176ad2a7bdce
#
_entry.id   d0d1e2e28075f698eed1176ad2a7bdce
#
_cell.length_a   1.000
_cell.length_b   1.000
_cell.length_c   1.000
_cell.angle_alpha   90.00
_cell.angle_beta   90.00
_cell.angle_gamma   90.00
#
_symmetry.space_group_name_H-M   'P 1'
#
loop_
_entity.id
_entity.type
_entity.pdbx_description
1 polymer ?
#
loop_
_entity_poly.entity_id
_entity_poly.type
_entity_poly.pdbx_seq_one_letter_code
_entity_poly.pdbx_strand_id
1 'polypeptide(L)' 'MEFREIYCNDCKKMLARYNVKYYSEDMIAELIQTIHVVHTRAGHHIKIHKKKSENS' A
#
# COMPACT_ATOMS: atom_id res chain seq x y z
N MET A 1 -8.52 -9.27 -11.12
CA MET A 1 -7.23 -8.93 -10.49
C MET A 1 -7.44 -8.22 -9.19
N GLU A 2 -6.59 -8.51 -8.23
CA GLU A 2 -6.64 -7.83 -6.95
C GLU A 2 -5.44 -6.92 -6.78
N PHE A 3 -5.68 -5.77 -6.16
CA PHE A 3 -4.64 -4.79 -5.88
C PHE A 3 -4.67 -4.43 -4.41
N ARG A 4 -3.51 -4.05 -3.91
CA ARG A 4 -3.38 -3.44 -2.59
C ARG A 4 -2.93 -2.01 -2.79
N GLU A 5 -3.74 -1.07 -2.35
CA GLU A 5 -3.42 0.35 -2.45
C GLU A 5 -2.92 0.85 -1.11
N ILE A 6 -1.76 1.44 -1.12
CA ILE A 6 -1.15 1.99 0.09
C ILE A 6 -1.54 3.46 0.17
N TYR A 7 -2.26 3.78 1.21
CA TYR A 7 -2.83 5.12 1.38
C TYR A 7 -2.33 5.75 2.67
N CYS A 8 -1.86 6.99 2.56
CA CYS A 8 -1.47 7.76 3.74
C CYS A 8 -2.67 8.60 4.20
N ASN A 9 -3.16 8.28 5.39
CA ASN A 9 -4.34 8.95 5.92
C ASN A 9 -4.07 10.42 6.25
N ASP A 10 -2.86 10.74 6.66
CA ASP A 10 -2.51 12.12 7.01
C ASP A 10 -2.24 12.96 5.78
N CYS A 11 -1.62 12.39 4.76
CA CYS A 11 -1.40 13.08 3.50
C CYS A 11 -2.65 13.08 2.63
N LYS A 12 -3.59 12.19 2.90
CA LYS A 12 -4.84 12.03 2.16
C LYS A 12 -4.59 11.76 0.69
N LYS A 13 -3.62 10.89 0.40
CA LYS A 13 -3.33 10.50 -0.96
C LYS A 13 -2.81 9.06 -1.01
N MET A 14 -2.97 8.45 -2.17
CA MET A 14 -2.47 7.11 -2.41
C MET A 14 -0.97 7.17 -2.69
N LEU A 15 -0.22 6.36 -1.96
CA LEU A 15 1.25 6.33 -2.11
C LEU A 15 1.69 5.34 -3.17
N ALA A 16 1.04 4.18 -3.22
CA ALA A 16 1.44 3.13 -4.13
C ALA A 16 0.30 2.16 -4.36
N ARG A 17 0.44 1.38 -5.41
CA ARG A 17 -0.54 0.37 -5.78
C ARG A 17 0.20 -0.87 -6.24
N TYR A 18 -0.10 -2.00 -5.61
CA TYR A 18 0.59 -3.26 -5.90
C TYR A 18 -0.40 -4.32 -6.36
N ASN A 19 -0.05 -5.04 -7.41
CA ASN A 19 -0.83 -6.16 -7.90
C ASN A 19 -0.45 -7.40 -7.10
N VAL A 20 -1.44 -8.02 -6.43
CA VAL A 20 -1.17 -9.17 -5.57
C VAL A 20 -0.68 -10.39 -6.34
N LYS A 21 -0.83 -10.38 -7.66
CA LYS A 21 -0.30 -11.44 -8.50
C LYS A 21 1.24 -11.44 -8.50
N TYR A 22 1.84 -10.26 -8.39
CA TYR A 22 3.29 -10.11 -8.44
C TYR A 22 3.91 -9.80 -7.08
N TYR A 23 3.10 -9.33 -6.14
CA TYR A 23 3.58 -8.94 -4.81
C TYR A 23 2.79 -9.69 -3.76
N SER A 24 3.48 -10.52 -2.98
CA SER A 24 2.84 -11.18 -1.83
C SER A 24 2.59 -10.16 -0.73
N GLU A 25 1.75 -10.53 0.23
CA GLU A 25 1.48 -9.64 1.36
C GLU A 25 2.74 -9.36 2.17
N ASP A 26 3.63 -10.36 2.28
CA ASP A 26 4.90 -10.18 2.98
C ASP A 26 5.78 -9.17 2.26
N MET A 27 5.82 -9.23 0.94
CA MET A 27 6.58 -8.26 0.14
C MET A 27 6.02 -6.85 0.29
N ILE A 28 4.71 -6.74 0.29
CA ILE A 28 4.06 -5.44 0.44
C ILE A 28 4.35 -4.85 1.83
N ALA A 29 4.28 -5.67 2.87
CA ALA A 29 4.60 -5.23 4.21
C ALA A 29 6.04 -4.75 4.31
N GLU A 30 6.97 -5.47 3.66
CA GLU A 30 8.37 -5.10 3.64
C GLU A 30 8.59 -3.78 2.90
N LEU A 31 7.88 -3.58 1.78
CA LEU A 31 7.95 -2.34 1.03
C LEU A 31 7.45 -1.16 1.87
N ILE A 32 6.41 -1.37 2.64
CA ILE A 32 5.90 -0.32 3.54
C ILE A 32 6.96 0.06 4.56
N GLN A 33 7.69 -0.92 5.09
CA GLN A 33 8.72 -0.67 6.10
C GLN A 33 9.99 -0.03 5.52
N THR A 34 10.24 -0.21 4.23
CA THR A 34 11.46 0.33 3.62
C THR A 34 11.21 1.59 2.82
N ILE A 35 10.22 1.58 1.94
CA ILE A 35 9.98 2.71 1.04
C ILE A 35 9.08 3.76 1.69
N HIS A 36 8.08 3.31 2.42
CA HIS A 36 7.09 4.21 3.01
C HIS A 36 7.38 4.53 4.48
N VAL A 37 8.54 4.15 4.96
CA VAL A 37 8.93 4.38 6.35
C VAL A 37 8.96 5.86 6.73
N VAL A 38 9.20 6.73 5.75
CA VAL A 38 9.21 8.17 5.97
C VAL A 38 7.88 8.65 6.56
N HIS A 39 6.78 8.10 6.05
CA HIS A 39 5.45 8.46 6.54
C HIS A 39 5.21 7.95 7.96
N THR A 40 5.59 6.70 8.23
CA THR A 40 5.40 6.12 9.56
C THR A 40 6.28 6.81 10.59
N ARG A 41 7.49 7.23 10.22
CA ARG A 41 8.38 7.96 11.12
C ARG A 41 7.86 9.34 11.44
N ALA A 42 7.15 9.95 10.51
CA ALA A 42 6.53 11.26 10.72
C ALA A 42 5.23 11.17 11.57
N GLY A 43 4.86 9.98 11.97
CA GLY A 43 3.63 9.76 12.72
C GLY A 43 2.40 9.65 11.85
N HIS A 44 2.59 9.50 10.55
CA HIS A 44 1.49 9.34 9.62
C HIS A 44 0.93 7.92 9.68
N HIS A 45 -0.37 7.81 9.53
CA HIS A 45 -1.04 6.51 9.52
C HIS A 45 -1.17 6.00 8.10
N ILE A 46 -0.63 4.82 7.86
CA ILE A 46 -0.69 4.16 6.55
C ILE A 46 -1.78 3.10 6.59
N LYS A 47 -2.63 3.10 5.58
CA LYS A 47 -3.69 2.11 5.43
C LYS A 47 -3.50 1.34 4.14
N ILE A 48 -3.85 0.06 4.19
CA ILE A 48 -3.84 -0.80 3.02
C ILE A 48 -5.27 -1.07 2.61
N HIS A 49 -5.62 -0.68 1.40
CA HIS A 49 -6.95 -0.88 0.85
C HIS A 49 -6.93 -2.05 -0.11
N LYS A 50 -7.86 -2.96 0.04
CA LYS A 50 -8.02 -4.08 -0.87
C LYS A 50 -8.94 -3.67 -2.00
N LYS A 51 -8.41 -3.67 -3.21
CA LYS A 51 -9.18 -3.34 -4.40
C LYS A 51 -9.25 -4.51 -5.34
N LYS A 52 -10.34 -4.63 -6.02
CA LYS A 52 -10.57 -5.71 -6.96
C LYS A 52 -11.01 -5.13 -8.30
N SER A 53 -10.35 -5.56 -9.36
CA SER A 53 -10.75 -5.15 -10.71
C SER A 53 -11.72 -6.17 -11.27
N GLU A 54 -12.87 -5.72 -11.71
CA GLU A 54 -13.90 -6.60 -12.23
C GLU A 54 -13.63 -7.06 -13.67
N ASN A 55 -12.78 -6.33 -14.37
CA ASN A 55 -12.51 -6.59 -15.79
C ASN A 55 -11.21 -7.32 -16.02
N SER A 56 -10.76 -8.07 -15.06
CA SER A 56 -9.49 -8.77 -15.19
C SER A 56 -9.65 -10.27 -15.28
#